data_fe222121a1a87414c83335e03f0d0106
#
_entry.id   fe222121a1a87414c83335e03f0d0106
#
_cell.length_a   1.000
_cell.length_b   1.000
_cell.length_c   1.000
_cell.angle_alpha   90.00
_cell.angle_beta   90.00
_cell.angle_gamma   90.00
#
_symmetry.space_group_name_H-M   'P 1'
#
loop_
_entity.id
_entity.type
_entity.pdbx_description
1 polymer ?
#
loop_
_entity_poly.entity_id
_entity_poly.type
_entity_poly.pdbx_seq_one_letter_code
_entity_poly.pdbx_strand_id
1 'polypeptide(L)'
;FTTRTIPNNAWLGVTVEVERTKFRIDYLRNLSAKVKFLSCEPLLSDLGTINLTGINWIIVGGESGTSARPMKEDWVLNIKRQADQANIPFFFKQWGTWSQDGVKRNKKANGKLLQGKVVQNMPK
;
A
#
# COMPACT_ATOMS: atom_id res chain seq x y z
N PHE A 1 -2.77 15.17 -15.37
CA PHE A 1 -4.18 15.14 -14.92
C PHE A 1 -4.76 16.54 -14.68
N THR A 2 -3.93 17.56 -14.46
CA THR A 2 -4.42 18.90 -14.13
C THR A 2 -5.18 19.57 -15.27
N THR A 3 -4.95 19.16 -16.53
CA THR A 3 -5.56 19.77 -17.72
C THR A 3 -6.66 18.90 -18.34
N ARG A 4 -6.91 17.73 -17.78
CA ARG A 4 -7.90 16.79 -18.31
C ARG A 4 -9.05 16.61 -17.33
N THR A 5 -10.25 16.45 -17.87
CA THR A 5 -11.41 16.04 -17.09
C THR A 5 -11.26 14.57 -16.69
N ILE A 6 -11.33 14.30 -15.39
CA ILE A 6 -11.26 12.95 -14.85
C ILE A 6 -12.68 12.38 -14.82
N PRO A 7 -12.93 11.18 -15.41
CA PRO A 7 -14.25 10.57 -15.33
C PRO A 7 -14.69 10.35 -13.88
N ASN A 8 -15.98 10.53 -13.59
CA ASN A 8 -16.51 10.40 -12.24
C ASN A 8 -16.36 9.00 -11.64
N ASN A 9 -16.21 7.98 -12.50
CA ASN A 9 -16.02 6.59 -12.04
C ASN A 9 -14.55 6.16 -12.02
N ALA A 10 -13.62 7.08 -12.21
CA ALA A 10 -12.20 6.76 -12.24
C ALA A 10 -11.67 6.37 -10.85
N TRP A 11 -10.76 5.40 -10.85
CA TRP A 11 -9.96 5.04 -9.69
C TRP A 11 -8.56 5.59 -9.91
N LEU A 12 -8.09 6.44 -9.02
CA LEU A 12 -6.78 7.07 -9.11
C LEU A 12 -5.93 6.66 -7.93
N GLY A 13 -4.66 6.35 -8.21
CA GLY A 13 -3.73 5.98 -7.17
C GLY A 13 -2.38 6.64 -7.33
N VAL A 14 -1.63 6.69 -6.24
CA VAL A 14 -0.22 7.09 -6.22
C VAL A 14 0.59 6.02 -5.53
N THR A 15 1.85 5.89 -5.93
CA THR A 15 2.80 4.99 -5.29
C THR A 15 3.54 5.73 -4.18
N VAL A 16 3.53 5.15 -2.97
CA VAL A 16 4.24 5.69 -1.81
C VAL A 16 5.09 4.57 -1.21
N GLU A 17 6.36 4.51 -1.58
CA GLU A 17 7.27 3.43 -1.19
C GLU A 17 8.08 3.76 0.07
N VAL A 18 8.38 5.05 0.27
CA VAL A 18 9.21 5.55 1.36
C VAL A 18 8.62 6.83 1.93
N GLU A 19 9.07 7.20 3.12
CA GLU A 19 8.53 8.37 3.82
C GLU A 19 8.65 9.65 2.98
N ARG A 20 9.75 9.87 2.29
CA ARG A 20 9.95 11.09 1.49
C ARG A 20 8.97 11.24 0.34
N THR A 21 8.27 10.18 -0.07
CA THR A 21 7.28 10.25 -1.15
C THR A 21 5.85 10.42 -0.63
N LYS A 22 5.65 10.59 0.67
CA LYS A 22 4.32 10.77 1.27
C LYS A 22 3.59 12.01 0.74
N PHE A 23 4.30 13.02 0.26
CA PHE A 23 3.69 14.22 -0.32
C PHE A 23 2.74 13.91 -1.48
N ARG A 24 2.94 12.77 -2.14
CA ARG A 24 2.06 12.33 -3.24
C ARG A 24 0.63 12.12 -2.80
N ILE A 25 0.42 11.80 -1.53
CA ILE A 25 -0.93 11.62 -0.97
C ILE A 25 -1.72 12.92 -1.03
N ASP A 26 -1.07 14.05 -0.74
CA ASP A 26 -1.71 15.36 -0.77
C ASP A 26 -2.15 15.74 -2.19
N TYR A 27 -1.34 15.43 -3.19
CA TYR A 27 -1.73 15.65 -4.59
C TYR A 27 -2.95 14.82 -4.96
N LEU A 28 -2.96 13.53 -4.58
CA LEU A 28 -4.08 12.64 -4.85
C LEU A 28 -5.36 13.15 -4.17
N ARG A 29 -5.25 13.62 -2.94
CA ARG A 29 -6.39 14.11 -2.15
C ARG A 29 -7.13 15.23 -2.85
N ASN A 30 -6.42 16.08 -3.57
CA ASN A 30 -6.98 17.24 -4.25
C ASN A 30 -7.61 16.92 -5.61
N LEU A 31 -7.48 15.68 -6.08
CA LEU A 31 -8.11 15.24 -7.32
C LEU A 31 -9.50 14.69 -7.03
N SER A 32 -10.40 14.78 -8.02
CA SER A 32 -11.73 14.23 -7.91
C SER A 32 -11.78 12.86 -8.59
N ALA A 33 -12.11 11.82 -7.83
CA ALA A 33 -12.21 10.46 -8.33
C ALA A 33 -13.15 9.65 -7.44
N LYS A 34 -13.74 8.58 -8.00
CA LYS A 34 -14.62 7.68 -7.25
C LYS A 34 -13.85 6.96 -6.15
N VAL A 35 -12.66 6.47 -6.47
CA VAL A 35 -11.78 5.81 -5.51
C VAL A 35 -10.39 6.40 -5.64
N LYS A 36 -9.83 6.82 -4.51
CA LYS A 36 -8.45 7.29 -4.41
C LYS A 36 -7.69 6.30 -3.56
N PHE A 37 -6.63 5.70 -4.09
CA PHE A 37 -5.91 4.66 -3.38
C PHE A 37 -4.41 4.92 -3.31
N LEU A 38 -3.79 4.36 -2.27
CA LEU A 38 -2.34 4.35 -2.10
C LEU A 38 -1.83 2.97 -2.50
N SER A 39 -0.79 2.93 -3.34
CA SER A 39 -0.07 1.72 -3.66
C SER A 39 1.32 1.80 -3.01
N CYS A 40 1.49 1.05 -1.92
CA CYS A 40 2.77 0.95 -1.21
C CYS A 40 3.44 -0.34 -1.64
N GLU A 41 3.77 -0.42 -2.91
CA GLU A 41 4.37 -1.59 -3.53
C GLU A 41 5.48 -1.16 -4.50
N PRO A 42 6.75 -1.47 -4.17
CA PRO A 42 7.16 -2.12 -2.91
C PRO A 42 7.20 -1.13 -1.74
N LEU A 43 6.86 -1.61 -0.55
CA LEU A 43 7.01 -0.83 0.68
C LEU A 43 8.45 -0.98 1.16
N LEU A 44 9.20 0.11 1.23
CA LEU A 44 10.64 0.11 1.46
C LEU A 44 11.10 0.77 2.76
N SER A 45 10.19 1.41 3.48
CA SER A 45 10.48 1.99 4.78
C SER A 45 9.21 2.14 5.60
N ASP A 46 9.37 2.45 6.89
CA ASP A 46 8.26 2.87 7.73
C ASP A 46 7.79 4.24 7.23
N LEU A 47 6.50 4.36 6.92
CA LEU A 47 5.92 5.62 6.46
C LEU A 47 5.54 6.55 7.62
N GLY A 48 5.63 6.07 8.87
CA GLY A 48 5.22 6.87 10.02
C GLY A 48 3.72 7.14 10.03
N THR A 49 3.33 8.29 10.56
CA THR A 49 1.93 8.71 10.57
C THR A 49 1.54 9.26 9.21
N ILE A 50 0.40 8.80 8.68
CA ILE A 50 -0.11 9.17 7.36
C ILE A 50 -1.46 9.86 7.55
N ASN A 51 -1.66 10.98 6.87
CA ASN A 51 -2.98 11.60 6.81
C ASN A 51 -3.80 10.91 5.72
N LEU A 52 -4.77 10.08 6.12
CA LEU A 52 -5.59 9.28 5.23
C LEU A 52 -6.93 9.93 4.86
N THR A 53 -7.14 11.19 5.23
CA THR A 53 -8.36 11.93 4.86
C THR A 53 -8.54 11.90 3.33
N GLY A 54 -9.73 11.47 2.89
CA GLY A 54 -10.06 11.41 1.46
C GLY A 54 -9.50 10.21 0.71
N ILE A 55 -8.79 9.31 1.40
CA ILE A 55 -8.26 8.07 0.80
C ILE A 55 -9.25 6.95 1.04
N ASN A 56 -9.50 6.14 -0.01
CA ASN A 56 -10.54 5.11 0.01
C ASN A 56 -9.99 3.69 0.06
N TRP A 57 -8.70 3.50 -0.22
CA TRP A 57 -8.12 2.16 -0.30
C TRP A 57 -6.61 2.21 -0.17
N ILE A 58 -6.03 1.19 0.46
CA ILE A 58 -4.58 1.08 0.61
C ILE A 58 -4.15 -0.32 0.21
N ILE A 59 -3.17 -0.42 -0.69
CA ILE A 59 -2.54 -1.67 -1.13
C ILE A 59 -1.10 -1.67 -0.65
N VAL A 60 -0.66 -2.77 -0.05
CA VAL A 60 0.73 -2.94 0.38
C VAL A 60 1.28 -4.24 -0.17
N GLY A 61 2.51 -4.22 -0.63
CA GLY A 61 3.20 -5.42 -1.10
C GLY A 61 4.70 -5.27 -1.05
N GLY A 62 5.40 -6.40 -1.05
CA GLY A 62 6.85 -6.46 -1.10
C GLY A 62 7.36 -6.62 -2.52
N GLU A 63 8.66 -6.38 -2.69
CA GLU A 63 9.35 -6.45 -3.98
C GLU A 63 9.75 -7.89 -4.28
N SER A 64 9.67 -8.27 -5.55
CA SER A 64 10.08 -9.59 -6.04
C SER A 64 11.26 -9.46 -6.98
N GLY A 65 12.00 -10.57 -7.15
CA GLY A 65 13.14 -10.63 -8.06
C GLY A 65 14.46 -10.75 -7.34
N THR A 66 15.54 -10.87 -8.13
CA THR A 66 16.90 -11.12 -7.59
C THR A 66 17.46 -9.93 -6.81
N SER A 67 17.03 -8.72 -7.16
CA SER A 67 17.47 -7.49 -6.50
C SER A 67 16.43 -6.94 -5.54
N ALA A 68 15.46 -7.77 -5.13
CA ALA A 68 14.40 -7.34 -4.22
C ALA A 68 14.96 -6.90 -2.87
N ARG A 69 14.41 -5.80 -2.37
CA ARG A 69 14.73 -5.27 -1.04
C ARG A 69 13.73 -5.79 -0.03
N PRO A 70 14.16 -6.06 1.22
CA PRO A 70 13.26 -6.62 2.24
C PRO A 70 12.20 -5.60 2.68
N MET A 71 11.04 -6.14 3.12
CA MET A 71 9.96 -5.37 3.71
C MET A 71 9.74 -5.89 5.12
N LYS A 72 9.77 -5.00 6.11
CA LYS A 72 9.57 -5.40 7.51
C LYS A 72 8.09 -5.43 7.86
N GLU A 73 7.70 -6.44 8.63
CA GLU A 73 6.32 -6.60 9.08
C GLU A 73 5.82 -5.37 9.85
N ASP A 74 6.66 -4.77 10.70
CA ASP A 74 6.28 -3.59 11.47
C ASP A 74 5.85 -2.43 10.58
N TRP A 75 6.46 -2.27 9.43
CA TRP A 75 6.08 -1.22 8.48
C TRP A 75 4.67 -1.45 7.93
N VAL A 76 4.37 -2.71 7.62
CA VAL A 76 3.07 -3.12 7.08
C VAL A 76 1.99 -2.94 8.15
N LEU A 77 2.25 -3.40 9.37
CA LEU A 77 1.30 -3.34 10.48
C LEU A 77 1.00 -1.91 10.90
N ASN A 78 1.98 -1.00 10.80
CA ASN A 78 1.76 0.41 11.07
C ASN A 78 0.72 1.01 10.10
N ILE A 79 0.84 0.69 8.82
CA ILE A 79 -0.11 1.16 7.81
C ILE A 79 -1.49 0.52 8.04
N LYS A 80 -1.52 -0.79 8.28
CA LYS A 80 -2.77 -1.50 8.53
C LYS A 80 -3.53 -0.93 9.73
N ARG A 81 -2.82 -0.66 10.83
CA ARG A 81 -3.43 -0.07 12.02
C ARG A 81 -4.08 1.27 11.70
N GLN A 82 -3.40 2.14 10.95
CA GLN A 82 -3.93 3.44 10.57
C GLN A 82 -5.14 3.31 9.62
N ALA A 83 -5.08 2.36 8.67
CA ALA A 83 -6.20 2.09 7.78
C ALA A 83 -7.41 1.60 8.57
N ASP A 84 -7.21 0.68 9.51
CA ASP A 84 -8.29 0.15 10.35
C ASP A 84 -8.93 1.26 11.19
N GLN A 85 -8.13 2.14 11.78
CA GLN A 85 -8.62 3.27 12.56
C GLN A 85 -9.44 4.26 11.73
N ALA A 86 -9.11 4.41 10.47
CA ALA A 86 -9.80 5.29 9.53
C ALA A 86 -10.93 4.59 8.76
N ASN A 87 -11.18 3.31 9.05
CA ASN A 87 -12.17 2.47 8.34
C ASN A 87 -11.92 2.40 6.84
N ILE A 88 -10.65 2.32 6.45
CA ILE A 88 -10.23 2.21 5.05
C ILE A 88 -9.87 0.76 4.76
N PRO A 89 -10.41 0.16 3.67
CA PRO A 89 -10.04 -1.20 3.26
C PRO A 89 -8.55 -1.31 3.02
N PHE A 90 -7.95 -2.37 3.55
CA PHE A 90 -6.52 -2.65 3.45
C PHE A 90 -6.32 -3.94 2.65
N PHE A 91 -5.43 -3.90 1.66
CA PHE A 91 -5.13 -5.03 0.80
C PHE A 91 -3.65 -5.36 0.89
N PHE A 92 -3.32 -6.49 1.52
CA PHE A 92 -1.95 -6.99 1.54
C PHE A 92 -1.76 -7.95 0.37
N LYS A 93 -0.97 -7.54 -0.61
CA LYS A 93 -0.84 -8.28 -1.87
C LYS A 93 0.07 -9.51 -1.71
N GLN A 94 1.29 -9.31 -1.23
CA GLN A 94 2.23 -10.40 -1.00
C GLN A 94 3.49 -9.90 -0.29
N TRP A 95 4.26 -10.84 0.26
CA TRP A 95 5.58 -10.55 0.83
C TRP A 95 6.63 -10.30 -0.25
N GLY A 96 6.59 -11.06 -1.36
CA GLY A 96 7.60 -11.02 -2.40
C GLY A 96 8.77 -11.94 -2.09
N THR A 97 9.98 -11.53 -2.45
CA THR A 97 11.19 -12.35 -2.28
C THR A 97 11.61 -12.50 -0.81
N TRP A 98 11.38 -11.47 0.02
CA TRP A 98 11.74 -11.50 1.44
C TRP A 98 10.50 -11.77 2.28
N SER A 99 10.54 -12.82 3.11
CA SER A 99 9.43 -13.16 4.00
C SER A 99 9.48 -12.35 5.30
N GLN A 100 8.42 -12.49 6.08
CA GLN A 100 8.31 -11.81 7.39
C GLN A 100 9.43 -12.22 8.36
N ASP A 101 10.01 -13.41 8.18
CA ASP A 101 11.12 -13.91 9.01
C ASP A 101 12.49 -13.40 8.55
N GLY A 102 12.54 -12.55 7.53
CA GLY A 102 13.79 -12.01 6.99
C GLY A 102 14.55 -12.98 6.11
N VAL A 103 13.94 -14.08 5.69
CA VAL A 103 14.58 -15.09 4.85
C VAL A 103 14.14 -14.92 3.41
N LYS A 104 15.11 -14.97 2.50
CA LYS A 104 14.88 -14.84 1.06
C LYS A 104 14.38 -16.17 0.48
N ARG A 105 13.25 -16.15 -0.17
CA ARG A 105 12.65 -17.31 -0.86
C ARG A 105 11.98 -16.82 -2.13
N ASN A 106 11.50 -17.76 -2.98
CA ASN A 106 10.72 -17.31 -4.12
C ASN A 106 9.38 -16.73 -3.64
N LYS A 107 8.82 -15.82 -4.44
CA LYS A 107 7.60 -15.10 -4.13
C LYS A 107 6.43 -16.02 -3.76
N LYS A 108 6.28 -17.13 -4.47
CA LYS A 108 5.17 -18.06 -4.25
C LYS A 108 5.29 -18.76 -2.89
N ALA A 109 6.52 -19.11 -2.48
CA ALA A 109 6.75 -19.74 -1.18
C ALA A 109 6.48 -18.80 -0.02
N ASN A 110 6.81 -17.51 -0.15
CA ASN A 110 6.56 -16.51 0.88
C ASN A 110 5.07 -16.15 1.01
N GLY A 111 4.33 -16.20 -0.09
CA GLY A 111 2.90 -16.04 -0.08
C GLY A 111 2.37 -14.67 0.29
N LYS A 112 1.16 -14.65 0.81
CA LYS A 112 0.39 -13.42 1.06
C LYS A 112 -0.31 -13.39 2.42
N LEU A 113 0.13 -14.19 3.38
CA LEU A 113 -0.46 -14.19 4.72
C LEU A 113 0.15 -13.06 5.57
N LEU A 114 -0.69 -12.24 6.14
CA LEU A 114 -0.29 -11.23 7.12
C LEU A 114 -0.81 -11.68 8.48
N GLN A 115 0.11 -11.97 9.39
CA GLN A 115 -0.21 -12.54 10.70
C GLN A 115 -1.09 -13.80 10.59
N GLY A 116 -0.77 -14.66 9.61
CA GLY A 116 -1.47 -15.93 9.38
C GLY A 116 -2.81 -15.83 8.66
N LYS A 117 -3.17 -14.65 8.16
CA LYS A 117 -4.47 -14.44 7.50
C LYS A 117 -4.30 -13.78 6.14
N VAL A 118 -5.22 -14.07 5.23
CA VAL A 118 -5.38 -13.32 3.99
C VAL A 118 -6.11 -12.02 4.32
N VAL A 119 -5.49 -10.88 4.03
CA VAL A 119 -6.05 -9.56 4.28
C VAL A 119 -6.11 -8.81 2.95
N GLN A 120 -7.17 -9.01 2.19
CA GLN A 120 -7.32 -8.48 0.84
C GLN A 120 -8.70 -7.86 0.66
N ASN A 121 -8.93 -6.75 1.36
CA ASN A 121 -10.20 -6.05 1.32
C ASN A 121 -10.23 -5.05 0.18
N MET A 122 -11.39 -4.94 -0.47
CA MET A 122 -11.62 -4.02 -1.59
C MET A 122 -12.53 -2.88 -1.17
N PRO A 123 -12.44 -1.70 -1.82
CA PRO A 123 -13.40 -0.64 -1.58
C PRO A 123 -14.80 -1.05 -2.03
N LYS A 124 -15.79 -0.54 -1.32
CA LYS A 124 -17.21 -0.83 -1.64
C LYS A 124 -17.75 0.10 -2.73
#